data_308eee3373796ce83000a7d06c7e4bf0
#
_entry.id   308eee3373796ce83000a7d06c7e4bf0
#
_cell.length_a   1.000
_cell.length_b   1.000
_cell.length_c   1.000
_cell.angle_alpha   90.00
_cell.angle_beta   90.00
_cell.angle_gamma   90.00
#
_symmetry.space_group_name_H-M   'P 1'
#
loop_
_entity.id
_entity.type
_entity.pdbx_description
1 polymer ?
#
loop_
_entity_poly.entity_id
_entity_poly.type
_entity_poly.pdbx_seq_one_letter_code
_entity_poly.pdbx_strand_id
1 'polypeptide(L)'
;MYKLVAIDLDDTLLNDDGKISEATKLTLAAAVAKGVIITLATGRMYASAKKIAEQLQLNVPLITYQGALVKNSLDSHIHYERYVPNDIAQWVYHYCSENGLHLQGYVNDQLYVREENDKTLAYSRLSNIPYIVEPNFASIIAQPQIKLLIVDEPTKLDRIGDHFRSVIGTQAHITK
;
A
#
# COMPACT_ATOMS: atom_id res chain seq x y z
N MET A 1 -31.11 -1.60 2.10
CA MET A 1 -30.18 -1.49 3.25
C MET A 1 -28.82 -2.00 2.78
N TYR A 2 -27.74 -1.22 2.96
CA TYR A 2 -26.38 -1.64 2.63
C TYR A 2 -25.94 -2.77 3.57
N LYS A 3 -25.28 -3.80 3.02
CA LYS A 3 -24.80 -4.96 3.80
C LYS A 3 -23.29 -4.90 4.06
N LEU A 4 -22.57 -4.18 3.20
CA LEU A 4 -21.11 -4.01 3.29
C LEU A 4 -20.74 -2.56 2.96
N VAL A 5 -19.79 -2.02 3.70
CA VAL A 5 -19.15 -0.72 3.45
C VAL A 5 -17.64 -0.92 3.44
N ALA A 6 -16.99 -0.60 2.33
CA ALA A 6 -15.54 -0.55 2.21
C ALA A 6 -15.10 0.91 2.34
N ILE A 7 -14.18 1.20 3.27
CA ILE A 7 -13.80 2.56 3.64
C ILE A 7 -12.32 2.75 3.33
N ASP A 8 -11.99 3.82 2.61
CA ASP A 8 -10.61 4.25 2.44
C ASP A 8 -10.07 4.90 3.73
N LEU A 9 -8.76 4.90 3.89
CA LEU A 9 -8.10 5.36 5.11
C LEU A 9 -7.70 6.83 5.02
N ASP A 10 -6.84 7.17 4.08
CA ASP A 10 -6.22 8.49 3.99
C ASP A 10 -7.23 9.51 3.45
N ASP A 11 -7.31 10.67 4.09
CA ASP A 11 -8.26 11.74 3.76
C ASP A 11 -9.76 11.30 3.78
N THR A 12 -10.06 10.13 4.35
CA THR A 12 -11.43 9.58 4.44
C THR A 12 -11.77 9.15 5.87
N LEU A 13 -11.20 8.04 6.36
CA LEU A 13 -11.45 7.54 7.71
C LEU A 13 -10.53 8.22 8.74
N LEU A 14 -9.31 8.53 8.34
CA LEU A 14 -8.30 9.20 9.17
C LEU A 14 -8.42 10.71 8.99
N ASN A 15 -8.32 11.43 10.10
CA ASN A 15 -8.19 12.89 10.10
C ASN A 15 -6.73 13.32 9.80
N ASP A 16 -6.48 14.64 9.76
CA ASP A 16 -5.16 15.23 9.48
C ASP A 16 -4.06 14.79 10.46
N ASP A 17 -4.44 14.37 11.67
CA ASP A 17 -3.52 13.78 12.66
C ASP A 17 -3.29 12.26 12.45
N GLY A 18 -3.86 11.65 11.42
CA GLY A 18 -3.82 10.21 11.16
C GLY A 18 -4.61 9.38 12.17
N LYS A 19 -5.63 9.96 12.80
CA LYS A 19 -6.45 9.33 13.83
C LYS A 19 -7.91 9.19 13.41
N ILE A 20 -8.57 8.19 13.97
CA ILE A 20 -10.02 8.02 13.83
C ILE A 20 -10.70 8.75 14.98
N SER A 21 -11.70 9.61 14.68
CA SER A 21 -12.46 10.29 15.71
C SER A 21 -13.31 9.32 16.53
N GLU A 22 -13.55 9.63 17.79
CA GLU A 22 -14.43 8.80 18.66
C GLU A 22 -15.85 8.72 18.11
N ALA A 23 -16.37 9.81 17.53
CA ALA A 23 -17.68 9.80 16.88
C ALA A 23 -17.73 8.80 15.71
N THR A 24 -16.68 8.74 14.89
CA THR A 24 -16.55 7.78 13.79
C THR A 24 -16.51 6.35 14.32
N LYS A 25 -15.69 6.07 15.34
CA LYS A 25 -15.60 4.73 15.94
C LYS A 25 -16.96 4.25 16.46
N LEU A 26 -17.68 5.09 17.21
CA LEU A 26 -19.01 4.78 17.73
C LEU A 26 -20.02 4.52 16.61
N THR A 27 -19.98 5.31 15.54
CA THR A 27 -20.86 5.15 14.38
C THR A 27 -20.61 3.83 13.65
N LEU A 28 -19.33 3.47 13.43
CA LEU A 28 -18.96 2.20 12.81
C LEU A 28 -19.35 1.01 13.68
N ALA A 29 -19.12 1.08 14.99
CA ALA A 29 -19.55 0.05 15.92
C ALA A 29 -21.08 -0.15 15.91
N ALA A 30 -21.85 0.93 15.86
CA ALA A 30 -23.31 0.86 15.74
C ALA A 30 -23.77 0.25 14.41
N ALA A 31 -23.06 0.49 13.31
CA ALA A 31 -23.33 -0.13 12.02
C ALA A 31 -23.04 -1.64 12.05
N VAL A 32 -21.92 -2.04 12.63
CA VAL A 32 -21.54 -3.46 12.82
C VAL A 32 -22.59 -4.18 13.69
N ALA A 33 -23.04 -3.55 14.78
CA ALA A 33 -24.09 -4.10 15.65
C ALA A 33 -25.43 -4.32 14.93
N LYS A 34 -25.68 -3.60 13.82
CA LYS A 34 -26.84 -3.78 12.94
C LYS A 34 -26.61 -4.80 11.82
N GLY A 35 -25.47 -5.52 11.83
CA GLY A 35 -25.12 -6.55 10.85
C GLY A 35 -24.52 -6.00 9.55
N VAL A 36 -24.07 -4.74 9.52
CA VAL A 36 -23.31 -4.20 8.38
C VAL A 36 -21.85 -4.65 8.50
N ILE A 37 -21.32 -5.23 7.45
CA ILE A 37 -19.89 -5.56 7.36
C ILE A 37 -19.12 -4.28 7.02
N ILE A 38 -18.17 -3.90 7.86
CA ILE A 38 -17.26 -2.78 7.61
C ILE A 38 -15.88 -3.35 7.28
N THR A 39 -15.30 -2.96 6.14
CA THR A 39 -13.93 -3.31 5.77
C THR A 39 -13.14 -2.08 5.34
N LEU A 40 -11.81 -2.20 5.33
CA LEU A 40 -10.91 -1.16 4.87
C LEU A 40 -10.44 -1.48 3.44
N ALA A 41 -10.38 -0.45 2.59
CA ALA A 41 -9.89 -0.55 1.21
C ALA A 41 -8.88 0.58 0.97
N THR A 42 -7.58 0.28 0.91
CA THR A 42 -6.52 1.28 0.96
C THR A 42 -5.33 0.93 0.06
N GLY A 43 -4.57 1.94 -0.34
CA GLY A 43 -3.24 1.78 -0.97
C GLY A 43 -2.12 1.40 -0.01
N ARG A 44 -2.38 1.45 1.30
CA ARG A 44 -1.40 1.08 2.32
C ARG A 44 -1.08 -0.40 2.29
N MET A 45 0.10 -0.76 2.85
CA MET A 45 0.46 -2.17 3.07
C MET A 45 -0.41 -2.79 4.18
N TYR A 46 -0.52 -4.14 4.15
CA TYR A 46 -1.39 -4.88 5.06
C TYR A 46 -1.05 -4.64 6.53
N ALA A 47 0.23 -4.67 6.92
CA ALA A 47 0.64 -4.43 8.30
C ALA A 47 0.19 -3.05 8.83
N SER A 48 0.15 -2.01 7.98
CA SER A 48 -0.36 -0.69 8.35
C SER A 48 -1.88 -0.68 8.50
N ALA A 49 -2.60 -1.23 7.52
CA ALA A 49 -4.07 -1.29 7.56
C ALA A 49 -4.58 -2.15 8.71
N LYS A 50 -3.88 -3.25 9.04
CA LYS A 50 -4.22 -4.14 10.16
C LYS A 50 -4.21 -3.41 11.49
N LYS A 51 -3.25 -2.54 11.76
CA LYS A 51 -3.20 -1.72 12.98
C LYS A 51 -4.45 -0.83 13.14
N ILE A 52 -4.99 -0.33 12.01
CA ILE A 52 -6.22 0.46 12.01
C ILE A 52 -7.46 -0.42 12.24
N ALA A 53 -7.52 -1.58 11.57
CA ALA A 53 -8.59 -2.55 11.76
C ALA A 53 -8.67 -3.04 13.21
N GLU A 54 -7.53 -3.25 13.87
CA GLU A 54 -7.45 -3.63 15.28
C GLU A 54 -8.02 -2.55 16.21
N GLN A 55 -7.76 -1.26 15.94
CA GLN A 55 -8.36 -0.15 16.70
C GLN A 55 -9.89 -0.11 16.57
N LEU A 56 -10.43 -0.55 15.46
CA LEU A 56 -11.86 -0.63 15.16
C LEU A 56 -12.46 -1.99 15.52
N GLN A 57 -11.67 -2.92 16.05
CA GLN A 57 -12.06 -4.30 16.36
C GLN A 57 -12.71 -5.04 15.16
N LEU A 58 -12.24 -4.72 13.94
CA LEU A 58 -12.72 -5.34 12.71
C LEU A 58 -12.06 -6.71 12.50
N ASN A 59 -12.91 -7.72 12.40
CA ASN A 59 -12.50 -9.09 12.07
C ASN A 59 -13.04 -9.47 10.68
N VAL A 60 -12.44 -8.90 9.65
CA VAL A 60 -12.87 -9.00 8.27
C VAL A 60 -11.67 -9.06 7.33
N PRO A 61 -11.83 -9.53 6.08
CA PRO A 61 -10.81 -9.33 5.07
C PRO A 61 -10.54 -7.84 4.83
N LEU A 62 -9.28 -7.46 4.77
CA LEU A 62 -8.82 -6.11 4.44
C LEU A 62 -8.37 -6.06 2.99
N ILE A 63 -8.76 -5.03 2.25
CA ILE A 63 -8.34 -4.76 0.88
C ILE A 63 -7.18 -3.77 0.94
N THR A 64 -5.98 -4.22 0.59
CA THR A 64 -4.74 -3.46 0.74
C THR A 64 -3.93 -3.42 -0.54
N TYR A 65 -2.86 -2.61 -0.60
CA TYR A 65 -2.04 -2.44 -1.79
C TYR A 65 -2.88 -2.09 -3.04
N GLN A 66 -3.85 -1.18 -2.89
CA GLN A 66 -4.78 -0.78 -3.96
C GLN A 66 -5.52 -1.97 -4.59
N GLY A 67 -5.90 -2.95 -3.77
CA GLY A 67 -6.62 -4.15 -4.20
C GLY A 67 -5.73 -5.31 -4.62
N ALA A 68 -4.39 -5.17 -4.57
CA ALA A 68 -3.49 -6.27 -4.90
C ALA A 68 -3.45 -7.37 -3.84
N LEU A 69 -3.88 -7.09 -2.60
CA LEU A 69 -4.00 -8.08 -1.54
C LEU A 69 -5.34 -7.95 -0.81
N VAL A 70 -6.07 -9.07 -0.71
CA VAL A 70 -7.24 -9.22 0.16
C VAL A 70 -6.94 -10.33 1.17
N LYS A 71 -6.81 -9.96 2.44
CA LYS A 71 -6.33 -10.85 3.49
C LYS A 71 -7.09 -10.62 4.80
N ASN A 72 -7.46 -11.71 5.49
CA ASN A 72 -8.11 -11.63 6.79
C ASN A 72 -7.24 -10.95 7.84
N SER A 73 -7.87 -10.17 8.72
CA SER A 73 -7.17 -9.46 9.80
C SER A 73 -6.72 -10.39 10.94
N LEU A 74 -7.42 -11.49 11.23
CA LEU A 74 -7.12 -12.39 12.34
C LEU A 74 -6.28 -13.60 11.95
N ASP A 75 -6.76 -14.43 11.01
CA ASP A 75 -6.16 -15.72 10.68
C ASP A 75 -5.15 -15.65 9.53
N SER A 76 -4.97 -14.45 8.98
CA SER A 76 -4.05 -14.21 7.86
C SER A 76 -4.36 -15.02 6.59
N HIS A 77 -5.56 -15.56 6.44
CA HIS A 77 -6.00 -16.23 5.21
C HIS A 77 -6.04 -15.23 4.05
N ILE A 78 -5.41 -15.59 2.93
CA ILE A 78 -5.35 -14.78 1.71
C ILE A 78 -6.50 -15.21 0.81
N HIS A 79 -7.40 -14.26 0.51
CA HIS A 79 -8.50 -14.44 -0.43
C HIS A 79 -8.11 -14.09 -1.86
N TYR A 80 -7.24 -13.11 -2.01
CA TYR A 80 -6.75 -12.64 -3.30
C TYR A 80 -5.37 -12.03 -3.15
N GLU A 81 -4.49 -12.33 -4.09
CA GLU A 81 -3.15 -11.75 -4.18
C GLU A 81 -2.73 -11.63 -5.63
N ARG A 82 -2.16 -10.49 -5.99
CA ARG A 82 -1.62 -10.23 -7.32
C ARG A 82 -0.31 -9.47 -7.23
N TYR A 83 0.68 -9.98 -7.92
CA TYR A 83 2.00 -9.39 -8.00
C TYR A 83 2.20 -8.58 -9.28
N VAL A 84 3.13 -7.64 -9.24
CA VAL A 84 3.66 -6.99 -10.44
C VAL A 84 4.38 -8.07 -11.26
N PRO A 85 4.13 -8.19 -12.57
CA PRO A 85 4.88 -9.11 -13.43
C PRO A 85 6.38 -8.87 -13.28
N ASN A 86 7.18 -9.95 -13.20
CA ASN A 86 8.60 -9.85 -12.88
C ASN A 86 9.40 -9.07 -13.94
N ASP A 87 9.07 -9.22 -15.20
CA ASP A 87 9.66 -8.45 -16.30
C ASP A 87 9.42 -6.94 -16.15
N ILE A 88 8.20 -6.56 -15.73
CA ILE A 88 7.85 -5.17 -15.42
C ILE A 88 8.63 -4.68 -14.19
N ALA A 89 8.71 -5.49 -13.13
CA ALA A 89 9.46 -5.11 -11.93
C ALA A 89 10.95 -4.86 -12.25
N GLN A 90 11.56 -5.72 -13.07
CA GLN A 90 12.93 -5.56 -13.55
C GLN A 90 13.09 -4.31 -14.43
N TRP A 91 12.16 -4.08 -15.35
CA TRP A 91 12.17 -2.90 -16.21
C TRP A 91 12.08 -1.61 -15.37
N VAL A 92 11.16 -1.53 -14.40
CA VAL A 92 11.03 -0.39 -13.48
C VAL A 92 12.30 -0.18 -12.69
N TYR A 93 12.93 -1.25 -12.20
CA TYR A 93 14.19 -1.17 -11.46
C TYR A 93 15.32 -0.58 -12.32
N HIS A 94 15.51 -1.07 -13.56
CA HIS A 94 16.51 -0.55 -14.47
C HIS A 94 16.26 0.92 -14.81
N TYR A 95 15.01 1.26 -15.15
CA TYR A 95 14.63 2.65 -15.41
C TYR A 95 14.96 3.56 -14.22
N CYS A 96 14.60 3.16 -12.99
CA CYS A 96 14.89 3.94 -11.79
C CYS A 96 16.39 4.09 -11.55
N SER A 97 17.16 3.03 -11.77
CA SER A 97 18.62 3.04 -11.59
C SER A 97 19.32 3.98 -12.57
N GLU A 98 18.93 3.96 -13.85
CA GLU A 98 19.46 4.82 -14.90
C GLU A 98 19.12 6.31 -14.70
N ASN A 99 17.95 6.58 -14.10
CA ASN A 99 17.45 7.94 -13.90
C ASN A 99 17.66 8.49 -12.47
N GLY A 100 18.39 7.77 -11.61
CA GLY A 100 18.67 8.18 -10.23
C GLY A 100 17.42 8.35 -9.39
N LEU A 101 16.38 7.52 -9.62
CA LEU A 101 15.12 7.57 -8.89
C LEU A 101 15.16 6.69 -7.65
N HIS A 102 14.51 7.16 -6.58
CA HIS A 102 14.35 6.38 -5.36
C HIS A 102 13.19 5.40 -5.52
N LEU A 103 13.53 4.10 -5.64
CA LEU A 103 12.58 3.00 -5.75
C LEU A 103 12.48 2.25 -4.42
N GLN A 104 11.26 1.93 -4.03
CA GLN A 104 10.91 1.07 -2.90
C GLN A 104 10.23 -0.18 -3.42
N GLY A 105 10.61 -1.35 -2.88
CA GLY A 105 10.00 -2.65 -3.17
C GLY A 105 9.23 -3.21 -1.98
N TYR A 106 8.16 -3.97 -2.25
CA TYR A 106 7.34 -4.58 -1.21
C TYR A 106 7.24 -6.08 -1.41
N VAL A 107 7.88 -6.82 -0.51
CA VAL A 107 7.93 -8.29 -0.52
C VAL A 107 7.50 -8.81 0.85
N ASN A 108 6.59 -9.79 0.90
CA ASN A 108 6.12 -10.42 2.13
C ASN A 108 5.66 -9.42 3.21
N ASP A 109 4.93 -8.38 2.79
CA ASP A 109 4.44 -7.29 3.66
C ASP A 109 5.56 -6.53 4.40
N GLN A 110 6.75 -6.45 3.79
CA GLN A 110 7.89 -5.66 4.25
C GLN A 110 8.32 -4.66 3.18
N LEU A 111 8.74 -3.48 3.62
CA LEU A 111 9.26 -2.40 2.78
C LEU A 111 10.79 -2.52 2.68
N TYR A 112 11.29 -2.62 1.47
CA TYR A 112 12.72 -2.66 1.16
C TYR A 112 13.16 -1.43 0.37
N VAL A 113 14.35 -0.94 0.70
CA VAL A 113 15.04 0.16 -0.01
C VAL A 113 16.48 -0.23 -0.26
N ARG A 114 17.09 0.32 -1.30
CA ARG A 114 18.52 0.09 -1.59
C ARG A 114 19.43 0.77 -0.57
N GLU A 115 19.02 1.95 -0.11
CA GLU A 115 19.78 2.78 0.83
C GLU A 115 18.84 3.66 1.65
N GLU A 116 19.29 4.07 2.83
CA GLU A 116 18.63 5.08 3.61
C GLU A 116 18.96 6.47 3.05
N ASN A 117 17.92 7.28 2.85
CA ASN A 117 18.03 8.67 2.43
C ASN A 117 16.81 9.47 2.93
N ASP A 118 16.78 10.77 2.67
CA ASP A 118 15.70 11.65 3.12
C ASP A 118 14.31 11.19 2.65
N LYS A 119 14.21 10.63 1.43
CA LYS A 119 12.95 10.10 0.88
C LYS A 119 12.48 8.86 1.63
N THR A 120 13.40 7.95 1.97
CA THR A 120 13.13 6.78 2.82
C THR A 120 12.61 7.20 4.19
N LEU A 121 13.33 8.12 4.84
CA LEU A 121 13.00 8.60 6.18
C LEU A 121 11.65 9.33 6.19
N ALA A 122 11.40 10.21 5.22
CA ALA A 122 10.15 10.94 5.10
C ALA A 122 8.97 10.00 4.88
N TYR A 123 9.11 9.03 3.96
CA TYR A 123 8.05 8.04 3.68
C TYR A 123 7.76 7.15 4.89
N SER A 124 8.81 6.62 5.55
CA SER A 124 8.67 5.78 6.74
C SER A 124 7.94 6.51 7.89
N ARG A 125 8.25 7.78 8.11
CA ARG A 125 7.57 8.62 9.11
C ARG A 125 6.10 8.84 8.75
N LEU A 126 5.82 9.23 7.50
CA LEU A 126 4.47 9.50 7.02
C LEU A 126 3.56 8.26 7.10
N SER A 127 4.07 7.11 6.67
CA SER A 127 3.31 5.86 6.64
C SER A 127 3.33 5.08 7.96
N ASN A 128 4.20 5.48 8.90
CA ASN A 128 4.47 4.76 10.16
C ASN A 128 4.85 3.29 9.94
N ILE A 129 5.71 3.04 8.94
CA ILE A 129 6.15 1.71 8.53
C ILE A 129 7.68 1.62 8.64
N PRO A 130 8.23 0.57 9.26
CA PRO A 130 9.65 0.28 9.21
C PRO A 130 10.07 -0.13 7.78
N TYR A 131 11.34 0.08 7.46
CA TYR A 131 11.96 -0.36 6.22
C TYR A 131 13.19 -1.19 6.48
N ILE A 132 13.60 -1.96 5.49
CA ILE A 132 14.82 -2.77 5.49
C ILE A 132 15.73 -2.23 4.40
N VAL A 133 16.98 -1.93 4.76
CA VAL A 133 18.00 -1.54 3.78
C VAL A 133 18.65 -2.80 3.24
N GLU A 134 18.56 -3.00 1.93
CA GLU A 134 19.21 -4.11 1.22
C GLU A 134 20.05 -3.53 0.06
N PRO A 135 21.37 -3.41 0.25
CA PRO A 135 22.27 -2.87 -0.79
C PRO A 135 22.23 -3.66 -2.11
N ASN A 136 22.06 -4.99 -2.03
CA ASN A 136 21.79 -5.81 -3.20
C ASN A 136 20.31 -5.79 -3.56
N PHE A 137 19.78 -4.59 -3.83
CA PHE A 137 18.36 -4.37 -4.08
C PHE A 137 17.83 -5.13 -5.29
N ALA A 138 18.71 -5.49 -6.26
CA ALA A 138 18.35 -6.35 -7.37
C ALA A 138 17.82 -7.72 -6.90
N SER A 139 18.36 -8.27 -5.80
CA SER A 139 17.89 -9.54 -5.24
C SER A 139 16.46 -9.42 -4.63
N ILE A 140 16.10 -8.26 -4.17
CA ILE A 140 14.73 -7.97 -3.71
C ILE A 140 13.79 -7.86 -4.90
N ILE A 141 14.18 -7.13 -5.95
CA ILE A 141 13.35 -6.94 -7.15
C ILE A 141 13.12 -8.26 -7.91
N ALA A 142 14.04 -9.22 -7.81
CA ALA A 142 13.87 -10.56 -8.38
C ALA A 142 12.78 -11.40 -7.66
N GLN A 143 12.37 -11.02 -6.46
CA GLN A 143 11.29 -11.68 -5.72
C GLN A 143 9.92 -11.13 -6.16
N PRO A 144 8.80 -11.85 -5.92
CA PRO A 144 7.46 -11.36 -6.23
C PRO A 144 7.17 -10.02 -5.53
N GLN A 145 6.99 -8.95 -6.32
CA GLN A 145 6.67 -7.61 -5.83
C GLN A 145 5.18 -7.40 -5.81
N ILE A 146 4.58 -7.16 -4.64
CA ILE A 146 3.16 -6.82 -4.57
C ILE A 146 2.92 -5.35 -4.95
N LYS A 147 3.92 -4.50 -4.71
CA LYS A 147 3.93 -3.08 -5.04
C LYS A 147 5.35 -2.61 -5.29
N LEU A 148 5.50 -1.67 -6.21
CA LEU A 148 6.69 -0.84 -6.36
C LEU A 148 6.28 0.62 -6.16
N LEU A 149 7.10 1.42 -5.51
CA LEU A 149 6.81 2.83 -5.25
C LEU A 149 8.04 3.69 -5.58
N ILE A 150 7.81 4.76 -6.35
CA ILE A 150 8.81 5.79 -6.61
C ILE A 150 8.44 7.02 -5.78
N VAL A 151 9.39 7.56 -5.03
CA VAL A 151 9.22 8.78 -4.23
C VAL A 151 10.05 9.89 -4.86
N ASP A 152 9.38 10.91 -5.40
CA ASP A 152 10.02 12.09 -5.99
C ASP A 152 9.05 13.28 -6.01
N GLU A 153 9.47 14.40 -6.59
CA GLU A 153 8.65 15.59 -6.76
C GLU A 153 7.39 15.31 -7.61
N PRO A 154 6.22 15.88 -7.24
CA PRO A 154 4.94 15.60 -7.88
C PRO A 154 4.94 15.76 -9.41
N THR A 155 5.53 16.83 -9.93
CA THR A 155 5.59 17.10 -11.38
C THR A 155 6.48 16.11 -12.13
N LYS A 156 7.53 15.60 -11.47
CA LYS A 156 8.40 14.56 -12.02
C LYS A 156 7.68 13.22 -12.05
N LEU A 157 6.92 12.90 -10.98
CA LEU A 157 6.10 11.69 -10.90
C LEU A 157 5.00 11.67 -11.97
N ASP A 158 4.40 12.82 -12.32
CA ASP A 158 3.40 12.88 -13.39
C ASP A 158 3.99 12.43 -14.72
N ARG A 159 5.18 12.95 -15.10
CA ARG A 159 5.88 12.57 -16.34
C ARG A 159 6.28 11.09 -16.34
N ILE A 160 6.79 10.60 -15.21
CA ILE A 160 7.17 9.18 -15.07
C ILE A 160 5.92 8.30 -15.19
N GLY A 161 4.83 8.67 -14.53
CA GLY A 161 3.56 7.95 -14.59
C GLY A 161 2.99 7.87 -16.00
N ASP A 162 3.03 8.96 -16.77
CA ASP A 162 2.58 8.98 -18.17
C ASP A 162 3.47 8.08 -19.05
N HIS A 163 4.78 8.16 -18.87
CA HIS A 163 5.72 7.28 -19.56
C HIS A 163 5.46 5.80 -19.23
N PHE A 164 5.32 5.46 -17.95
CA PHE A 164 5.05 4.09 -17.51
C PHE A 164 3.73 3.57 -18.07
N ARG A 165 2.66 4.37 -18.05
CA ARG A 165 1.38 3.98 -18.66
C ARG A 165 1.51 3.69 -20.15
N SER A 166 2.34 4.46 -20.87
CA SER A 166 2.55 4.24 -22.31
C SER A 166 3.33 2.96 -22.62
N VAL A 167 4.24 2.54 -21.73
CA VAL A 167 5.09 1.34 -21.91
C VAL A 167 4.43 0.09 -21.34
N ILE A 168 3.92 0.18 -20.10
CA ILE A 168 3.38 -0.97 -19.35
C ILE A 168 1.95 -1.30 -19.80
N GLY A 169 1.19 -0.29 -20.24
CA GLY A 169 -0.21 -0.47 -20.67
C GLY A 169 -1.08 -0.99 -19.52
N THR A 170 -1.80 -2.07 -19.77
CA THR A 170 -2.74 -2.68 -18.81
C THR A 170 -2.12 -3.81 -17.97
N GLN A 171 -0.83 -4.09 -18.13
CA GLN A 171 -0.17 -5.22 -17.45
C GLN A 171 0.01 -4.97 -15.95
N ALA A 172 0.16 -3.71 -15.53
CA ALA A 172 0.17 -3.31 -14.13
C ALA A 172 -0.66 -2.04 -13.92
N HIS A 173 -1.19 -1.87 -12.71
CA HIS A 173 -1.93 -0.67 -12.35
C HIS A 173 -0.96 0.42 -11.87
N ILE A 174 -1.08 1.62 -12.44
CA ILE A 174 -0.20 2.75 -12.13
C ILE A 174 -1.04 3.88 -11.55
N THR A 175 -0.78 4.22 -10.29
CA THR A 175 -1.42 5.31 -9.54
C THR A 175 -0.39 6.31 -9.05
N LYS A 176 -0.85 7.51 -8.72
CA LYS A 176 -0.10 8.54 -7.99
C LYS A 176 -0.74 8.74 -6.63
#